data_70a51a3d3d329ab0f32d12eb6cbd7523
#
_entry.id   70a51a3d3d329ab0f32d12eb6cbd7523
#
_cell.length_a   1.000
_cell.length_b   1.000
_cell.length_c   1.000
_cell.angle_alpha   90.00
_cell.angle_beta   90.00
_cell.angle_gamma   90.00
#
_symmetry.space_group_name_H-M   'P 1'
#
loop_
_entity.id
_entity.type
_entity.pdbx_description
1 polymer ?
#
loop_
_entity_poly.entity_id
_entity_poly.type
_entity_poly.pdbx_seq_one_letter_code
_entity_poly.pdbx_strand_id
1 'polypeptide(L)'
;MAIKIPIPFKGSKGEEKLYALFETGSTYSCIRQDLSEKLGLMDMLPEPMYFGTASENQYLKGENGMRLNFEVNDVVLSDEFMVVPRLSEEATIGVTTMQKWRIKLDFEHDAVIVDPKVAKLILKDLK
;
A
#
# COMPACT_ATOMS: atom_id res chain seq x y z
N MET A 1 3.15 -10.25 11.48
CA MET A 1 3.12 -11.34 10.49
C MET A 1 2.92 -10.76 9.11
N ALA A 2 3.56 -11.34 8.14
CA ALA A 2 3.60 -10.76 6.81
C ALA A 2 3.63 -11.82 5.70
N ILE A 3 3.11 -11.44 4.55
CA ILE A 3 3.19 -12.20 3.30
C ILE A 3 3.68 -11.27 2.21
N LYS A 4 4.71 -11.68 1.46
CA LYS A 4 5.25 -10.88 0.36
C LYS A 4 4.96 -11.57 -0.96
N ILE A 5 4.29 -10.85 -1.86
CA ILE A 5 3.97 -11.34 -3.21
C ILE A 5 4.19 -10.23 -4.25
N PRO A 6 4.54 -10.60 -5.49
CA PRO A 6 4.61 -9.63 -6.58
C PRO A 6 3.21 -9.35 -7.12
N ILE A 7 2.84 -8.07 -7.18
CA ILE A 7 1.55 -7.64 -7.73
C ILE A 7 1.70 -6.39 -8.59
N PRO A 8 0.78 -6.16 -9.54
CA PRO A 8 0.79 -4.93 -10.33
C PRO A 8 0.38 -3.72 -9.49
N PHE A 9 1.13 -2.63 -9.66
CA PHE A 9 0.79 -1.30 -9.16
C PHE A 9 0.63 -0.36 -10.33
N LYS A 10 -0.38 0.50 -10.29
CA LYS A 10 -0.65 1.46 -11.35
C LYS A 10 -0.92 2.84 -10.77
N GLY A 11 -0.22 3.82 -11.30
CA GLY A 11 -0.43 5.23 -11.00
C GLY A 11 -0.78 6.00 -12.27
N SER A 12 -0.76 7.34 -12.17
CA SER A 12 -1.14 8.21 -13.26
C SER A 12 -0.18 8.20 -14.45
N LYS A 13 1.05 7.74 -14.25
CA LYS A 13 2.09 7.74 -15.30
C LYS A 13 2.49 6.37 -15.81
N GLY A 14 2.18 5.32 -15.07
CA GLY A 14 2.64 4.00 -15.47
C GLY A 14 2.21 2.88 -14.56
N GLU A 15 2.67 1.70 -14.91
CA GLU A 15 2.38 0.46 -14.21
C GLU A 15 3.67 -0.33 -14.01
N GLU A 16 3.84 -0.88 -12.84
CA GLU A 16 4.99 -1.69 -12.49
C GLU A 16 4.55 -2.86 -11.60
N LYS A 17 5.18 -4.00 -11.79
CA LYS A 17 4.99 -5.13 -10.91
C LYS A 17 6.01 -5.03 -9.77
N LEU A 18 5.53 -4.90 -8.54
CA LEU A 18 6.37 -4.74 -7.37
C LEU A 18 6.10 -5.84 -6.36
N TYR A 19 7.12 -6.18 -5.59
CA TYR A 19 6.93 -7.05 -4.43
C TYR A 19 6.27 -6.24 -3.31
N ALA A 20 5.07 -6.64 -2.96
CA ALA A 20 4.30 -6.02 -1.89
C ALA A 20 4.35 -6.88 -0.64
N LEU A 21 4.78 -6.29 0.46
CA LEU A 21 4.75 -6.91 1.77
C LEU A 21 3.43 -6.55 2.46
N PHE A 22 2.56 -7.53 2.63
CA PHE A 22 1.31 -7.37 3.38
C PHE A 22 1.65 -7.60 4.86
N GLU A 23 1.71 -6.51 5.62
CA GLU A 23 2.22 -6.51 7.00
C GLU A 23 1.18 -5.99 7.97
N THR A 24 0.67 -6.88 8.84
CA THR A 24 -0.36 -6.53 9.83
C THR A 24 0.15 -5.59 10.92
N GLY A 25 1.47 -5.54 11.12
CA GLY A 25 2.09 -4.63 12.08
C GLY A 25 2.31 -3.21 11.56
N SER A 26 2.05 -2.97 10.27
CA SER A 26 2.17 -1.63 9.68
C SER A 26 0.82 -0.95 9.61
N THR A 27 0.74 0.28 10.13
CA THR A 27 -0.51 1.06 10.09
C THR A 27 -0.81 1.55 8.69
N TYR A 28 0.19 2.14 8.03
CA TYR A 28 0.05 2.76 6.72
C TYR A 28 0.65 1.91 5.62
N SER A 29 0.10 2.08 4.42
CA SER A 29 0.71 1.54 3.21
C SER A 29 1.76 2.51 2.70
N CYS A 30 2.89 1.98 2.24
CA CYS A 30 4.05 2.77 1.83
C CYS A 30 4.62 2.24 0.53
N ILE A 31 5.30 3.12 -0.20
CA ILE A 31 6.06 2.77 -1.38
C ILE A 31 7.42 3.45 -1.33
N ARG A 32 8.46 2.75 -1.78
CA ARG A 32 9.80 3.33 -1.84
C ARG A 32 9.88 4.42 -2.91
N GLN A 33 10.51 5.53 -2.59
CA GLN A 33 10.48 6.73 -3.40
C GLN A 33 10.98 6.52 -4.84
N ASP A 34 12.04 5.78 -5.03
CA ASP A 34 12.60 5.54 -6.36
C ASP A 34 11.62 4.83 -7.30
N LEU A 35 10.75 4.00 -6.74
CA LEU A 35 9.72 3.29 -7.51
C LEU A 35 8.49 4.16 -7.76
N SER A 36 8.15 5.03 -6.80
CA SER A 36 6.98 5.90 -6.90
C SER A 36 7.07 6.87 -8.07
N GLU A 37 8.26 7.37 -8.35
CA GLU A 37 8.50 8.35 -9.41
C GLU A 37 8.14 7.81 -10.80
N LYS A 38 8.26 6.52 -10.99
CA LYS A 38 7.90 5.86 -12.26
C LYS A 38 6.39 5.68 -12.42
N LEU A 39 5.66 5.69 -11.33
CA LEU A 39 4.24 5.36 -11.32
C LEU A 39 3.34 6.58 -11.42
N GLY A 40 3.73 7.70 -10.86
CA GLY A 40 2.85 8.86 -10.90
C GLY A 40 3.38 10.07 -10.17
N LEU A 41 2.47 11.01 -9.97
CA LEU A 41 2.72 12.24 -9.25
C LEU A 41 2.58 12.02 -7.76
N MET A 42 3.44 12.69 -7.00
CA MET A 42 3.38 12.70 -5.55
C MET A 42 2.84 14.04 -5.06
N ASP A 43 2.00 14.00 -4.03
CA ASP A 43 1.55 15.19 -3.34
C ASP A 43 2.35 15.35 -2.05
N MET A 44 2.77 16.59 -1.79
CA MET A 44 3.41 16.91 -0.52
C MET A 44 2.39 16.80 0.60
N LEU A 45 2.74 16.11 1.67
CA LEU A 45 1.89 16.04 2.86
C LEU A 45 1.87 17.41 3.56
N PRO A 46 0.76 17.74 4.25
CA PRO A 46 0.70 19.00 5.04
C PRO A 46 1.83 19.09 6.06
N GLU A 47 2.20 17.96 6.64
CA GLU A 47 3.33 17.84 7.56
C GLU A 47 4.04 16.52 7.32
N PRO A 48 5.36 16.46 7.52
CA PRO A 48 6.07 15.19 7.42
C PRO A 48 5.53 14.17 8.41
N MET A 49 5.50 12.91 8.00
CA MET A 49 5.13 11.80 8.87
C MET A 49 6.38 10.99 9.22
N TYR A 50 6.44 10.55 10.46
CA TYR A 50 7.55 9.75 10.96
C TYR A 50 7.02 8.38 11.35
N PHE A 51 7.60 7.34 10.77
CA PHE A 51 7.19 5.96 11.01
C PHE A 51 8.21 5.28 11.89
N GLY A 52 7.78 4.73 13.02
CA GLY A 52 8.63 3.90 13.84
C GLY A 52 9.01 2.63 13.11
N THR A 53 10.23 2.16 13.32
CA THR A 53 10.71 0.90 12.76
C THR A 53 10.86 -0.13 13.87
N ALA A 54 11.20 -1.36 13.51
CA ALA A 54 11.48 -2.41 14.48
C ALA A 54 12.72 -2.11 15.32
N SER A 55 13.60 -1.23 14.85
CA SER A 55 14.79 -0.79 15.58
C SER A 55 14.43 0.37 16.51
N GLU A 56 14.80 0.24 17.79
CA GLU A 56 14.56 1.27 18.78
C GLU A 56 15.20 2.60 18.36
N ASN A 57 14.46 3.71 18.55
CA ASN A 57 14.90 5.07 18.24
C ASN A 57 15.21 5.33 16.76
N GLN A 58 14.75 4.48 15.86
CA GLN A 58 14.89 4.71 14.44
C GLN A 58 13.52 4.99 13.81
N TYR A 59 13.49 6.03 12.97
CA TYR A 59 12.29 6.47 12.30
C TYR A 59 12.57 6.66 10.81
N LEU A 60 11.59 6.33 10.01
CA LEU A 60 11.58 6.67 8.59
C LEU A 60 10.69 7.88 8.38
N LYS A 61 11.16 8.83 7.59
CA LYS A 61 10.43 10.07 7.30
C LYS A 61 9.75 9.98 5.95
N GLY A 62 8.45 10.28 5.91
CA GLY A 62 7.70 10.43 4.68
C GLY A 62 7.21 11.86 4.53
N GLU A 63 7.47 12.51 3.40
CA GLU A 63 7.06 13.88 3.12
C GLU A 63 5.99 13.96 2.05
N ASN A 64 5.79 12.88 1.31
CA ASN A 64 4.86 12.83 0.19
C ASN A 64 3.97 11.60 0.27
N GLY A 65 2.82 11.71 -0.38
CA GLY A 65 1.89 10.61 -0.57
C GLY A 65 1.44 10.56 -2.02
N MET A 66 0.92 9.42 -2.42
CA MET A 66 0.35 9.26 -3.75
C MET A 66 -0.73 8.19 -3.74
N ARG A 67 -1.70 8.36 -4.63
CA ARG A 67 -2.73 7.35 -4.80
C ARG A 67 -2.31 6.36 -5.86
N LEU A 68 -2.43 5.09 -5.53
CA LEU A 68 -2.09 3.99 -6.44
C LEU A 68 -3.20 2.96 -6.47
N ASN A 69 -3.38 2.36 -7.64
CA ASN A 69 -4.14 1.13 -7.76
C ASN A 69 -3.18 -0.04 -7.60
N PHE A 70 -3.66 -1.12 -7.02
CA PHE A 70 -2.92 -2.37 -6.95
C PHE A 70 -3.88 -3.53 -7.17
N GLU A 71 -3.37 -4.62 -7.73
CA GLU A 71 -4.22 -5.72 -8.16
C GLU A 71 -3.86 -7.00 -7.41
N VAL A 72 -4.85 -7.61 -6.78
CA VAL A 72 -4.71 -8.88 -6.07
C VAL A 72 -5.81 -9.83 -6.55
N ASN A 73 -5.43 -11.03 -7.01
CA ASN A 73 -6.37 -12.03 -7.50
C ASN A 73 -7.32 -11.48 -8.57
N ASP A 74 -6.77 -10.69 -9.50
CA ASP A 74 -7.53 -10.02 -10.57
C ASP A 74 -8.53 -8.97 -10.08
N VAL A 75 -8.45 -8.56 -8.82
CA VAL A 75 -9.28 -7.52 -8.24
C VAL A 75 -8.44 -6.25 -8.08
N VAL A 76 -8.91 -5.16 -8.67
CA VAL A 76 -8.23 -3.86 -8.58
C VAL A 76 -8.69 -3.11 -7.33
N LEU A 77 -7.75 -2.80 -6.48
CA LEU A 77 -7.97 -2.03 -5.26
C LEU A 77 -7.17 -0.73 -5.35
N SER A 78 -7.45 0.20 -4.45
CA SER A 78 -6.71 1.46 -4.42
C SER A 78 -6.58 1.98 -3.00
N ASP A 79 -5.50 2.74 -2.78
CA ASP A 79 -5.34 3.47 -1.53
C ASP A 79 -4.29 4.56 -1.72
N GLU A 80 -4.15 5.37 -0.68
CA GLU A 80 -3.04 6.31 -0.57
C GLU A 80 -1.83 5.59 -0.02
N PHE A 81 -0.69 5.79 -0.66
CA PHE A 81 0.59 5.23 -0.23
C PHE A 81 1.51 6.37 0.20
N MET A 82 2.08 6.25 1.38
CA MET A 82 3.12 7.16 1.83
C MET A 82 4.40 6.86 1.05
N VAL A 83 5.04 7.90 0.56
CA VAL A 83 6.30 7.76 -0.19
C VAL A 83 7.46 7.89 0.78
N VAL A 84 8.23 6.82 0.93
CA VAL A 84 9.29 6.74 1.94
C VAL A 84 10.63 6.48 1.25
N PRO A 85 11.59 7.43 1.34
CA PRO A 85 12.86 7.32 0.62
C PRO A 85 13.69 6.09 0.97
N ARG A 86 13.70 5.71 2.23
CA ARG A 86 14.56 4.62 2.74
C ARG A 86 13.82 3.36 3.13
N LEU A 87 12.66 3.15 2.53
CA LEU A 87 11.90 1.93 2.77
C LEU A 87 12.72 0.72 2.30
N SER A 88 12.85 -0.31 3.15
CA SER A 88 13.59 -1.52 2.79
C SER A 88 12.84 -2.38 1.78
N GLU A 89 11.51 -2.37 1.85
CA GLU A 89 10.65 -3.09 0.92
C GLU A 89 10.33 -2.22 -0.29
N GLU A 90 9.94 -2.84 -1.40
CA GLU A 90 9.48 -2.09 -2.57
C GLU A 90 8.17 -1.38 -2.26
N ALA A 91 7.22 -2.12 -1.69
CA ALA A 91 5.96 -1.58 -1.22
C ALA A 91 5.49 -2.37 0.00
N THR A 92 4.77 -1.70 0.89
CA THR A 92 4.14 -2.33 2.05
C THR A 92 2.66 -2.01 2.05
N ILE A 93 1.84 -3.04 2.18
CA ILE A 93 0.40 -2.89 2.37
C ILE A 93 0.12 -3.00 3.86
N GLY A 94 -0.35 -1.92 4.46
CA GLY A 94 -0.58 -1.86 5.90
C GLY A 94 -1.97 -2.34 6.30
N VAL A 95 -2.16 -2.47 7.60
CA VAL A 95 -3.40 -3.03 8.16
C VAL A 95 -4.63 -2.20 7.83
N THR A 96 -4.49 -0.87 7.76
CA THR A 96 -5.62 0.01 7.43
C THR A 96 -6.15 -0.27 6.02
N THR A 97 -5.26 -0.44 5.05
CA THR A 97 -5.64 -0.82 3.69
C THR A 97 -6.29 -2.20 3.67
N MET A 98 -5.71 -3.15 4.42
CA MET A 98 -6.27 -4.49 4.49
C MET A 98 -7.68 -4.51 5.09
N GLN A 99 -7.91 -3.73 6.14
CA GLN A 99 -9.24 -3.61 6.74
C GLN A 99 -10.25 -2.98 5.80
N LYS A 100 -9.85 -1.92 5.10
CA LYS A 100 -10.69 -1.21 4.15
C LYS A 100 -11.23 -2.15 3.07
N TRP A 101 -10.39 -3.01 2.53
CA TRP A 101 -10.73 -3.92 1.44
C TRP A 101 -10.99 -5.35 1.90
N ARG A 102 -11.00 -5.58 3.23
CA ARG A 102 -11.20 -6.89 3.84
C ARG A 102 -10.25 -7.94 3.28
N ILE A 103 -9.01 -7.55 3.09
CA ILE A 103 -7.96 -8.43 2.62
C ILE A 103 -7.62 -9.42 3.73
N LYS A 104 -7.59 -10.70 3.40
CA LYS A 104 -7.25 -11.75 4.34
C LYS A 104 -5.91 -12.38 3.99
N LEU A 105 -5.12 -12.64 5.01
CA LEU A 105 -3.84 -13.31 4.85
C LEU A 105 -3.98 -14.75 5.30
N ASP A 106 -3.66 -15.68 4.40
CA ASP A 106 -3.65 -17.10 4.69
C ASP A 106 -2.19 -17.55 4.82
N PHE A 107 -1.71 -17.59 6.05
CA PHE A 107 -0.32 -17.95 6.35
C PHE A 107 -0.01 -19.42 6.12
N GLU A 108 -1.01 -20.26 6.14
CA GLU A 108 -0.82 -21.67 5.85
C GLU A 108 -0.42 -21.91 4.39
N HIS A 109 -1.00 -21.13 3.48
CA HIS A 109 -0.77 -21.26 2.04
C HIS A 109 0.02 -20.09 1.43
N ASP A 110 0.54 -19.19 2.25
CA ASP A 110 1.23 -17.97 1.81
C ASP A 110 0.41 -17.19 0.78
N ALA A 111 -0.88 -17.09 1.03
CA ALA A 111 -1.83 -16.50 0.07
C ALA A 111 -2.46 -15.23 0.62
N VAL A 112 -2.71 -14.28 -0.28
CA VAL A 112 -3.49 -13.08 -0.01
C VAL A 112 -4.84 -13.27 -0.69
N ILE A 113 -5.93 -13.09 0.06
CA ILE A 113 -7.28 -13.37 -0.42
C ILE A 113 -8.10 -12.09 -0.42
N VAL A 114 -8.72 -11.79 -1.56
CA VAL A 114 -9.62 -10.66 -1.74
C VAL A 114 -10.94 -11.14 -2.32
N ASP A 115 -12.04 -10.80 -1.65
CA ASP A 115 -13.38 -11.05 -2.19
C ASP A 115 -13.73 -9.95 -3.19
N PRO A 116 -14.00 -10.28 -4.46
CA PRO A 116 -14.34 -9.27 -5.48
C PRO A 116 -15.54 -8.39 -5.09
N LYS A 117 -16.43 -8.89 -4.27
CA LYS A 117 -17.63 -8.14 -3.85
C LYS A 117 -17.29 -6.92 -2.99
N VAL A 118 -16.20 -6.97 -2.23
CA VAL A 118 -15.80 -5.83 -1.37
C VAL A 118 -15.12 -4.73 -2.15
N ALA A 119 -14.65 -5.01 -3.36
CA ALA A 119 -14.01 -4.02 -4.23
C ALA A 119 -15.03 -3.11 -4.93
N LYS A 120 -16.32 -3.36 -4.77
CA LYS A 120 -17.36 -2.54 -5.36
C LYS A 120 -17.41 -1.18 -4.66
N LEU A 121 -17.20 -0.12 -5.41
CA LEU A 121 -17.27 1.24 -4.88
C LEU A 121 -18.73 1.69 -4.80
N ILE A 122 -19.12 2.16 -3.62
CA ILE A 122 -20.48 2.59 -3.37
C ILE A 122 -20.45 4.03 -2.86
N LEU A 123 -21.21 4.89 -3.52
CA LEU A 123 -21.45 6.23 -3.04
C LEU A 123 -22.95 6.39 -2.83
N LYS A 124 -23.35 6.68 -1.60
CA LYS A 124 -24.73 6.97 -1.27
C LYS A 124 -24.92 8.47 -1.17
N ASP A 125 -25.72 9.01 -2.07
CA ASP A 125 -26.09 10.42 -2.09
C ASP A 125 -27.56 10.53 -1.73
N LEU A 126 -27.84 11.04 -0.54
CA LEU A 126 -29.20 11.17 -0.02
C LEU A 126 -29.71 12.59 -0.27
N LYS A 127 -30.26 12.81 -1.43
CA LYS A 127 -30.86 14.09 -1.77
C LYS A 127 -32.36 14.09 -1.55
#